data_5e91fdb22f5fc97db54c9a724a7748b9
#
_entry.id   5e91fdb22f5fc97db54c9a724a7748b9
#
_cell.length_a   1.000
_cell.length_b   1.000
_cell.length_c   1.000
_cell.angle_alpha   90.00
_cell.angle_beta   90.00
_cell.angle_gamma   90.00
#
_symmetry.space_group_name_H-M   'P 1'
#
loop_
_entity.id
_entity.type
_entity.pdbx_description
1 polymer ?
#
loop_
_entity_poly.entity_id
_entity_poly.type
_entity_poly.pdbx_seq_one_letter_code
_entity_poly.pdbx_strand_id
1 'polypeptide(L)'
;SAGPEATPEPTLPPYEANVLTGEPKGADYPEGQRITSVMVNNIVAARPQRGLSKADILFEIKVEGGITRFMPVFTDYKTIGEIGPVRSGRDQFFRLILPWQALYIHEGQSVVMQQYAIDFSYGNLNNNDGANGYRDYGRVNWAGKSYNNGTLALEHTMYTNSDNIQEYIDDNKVDMNKTYNSTFFNFVDYRLGTTRDLSNSIDSAYSD
;
A
#
# COMPACT_ATOMS: atom_id res chain seq x y z
N SER A 1 -43.11 26.00 25.41
CA SER A 1 -42.38 24.86 25.90
C SER A 1 -41.07 24.78 25.11
N ALA A 2 -39.97 24.99 25.78
CA ALA A 2 -38.66 24.80 25.22
C ALA A 2 -38.49 23.31 24.93
N GLY A 3 -38.08 22.94 23.70
CA GLY A 3 -37.75 21.57 23.35
C GLY A 3 -36.52 21.09 24.15
N PRO A 4 -36.32 19.79 24.26
CA PRO A 4 -35.17 19.27 24.99
C PRO A 4 -33.88 19.80 24.37
N GLU A 5 -33.08 20.45 25.21
CA GLU A 5 -31.74 20.93 24.88
C GLU A 5 -30.88 19.72 24.48
N ALA A 6 -30.35 19.74 23.24
CA ALA A 6 -29.51 18.65 22.75
C ALA A 6 -28.28 18.52 23.69
N THR A 7 -28.11 17.37 24.29
CA THR A 7 -26.93 17.05 25.07
C THR A 7 -25.71 17.20 24.14
N PRO A 8 -24.69 18.02 24.49
CA PRO A 8 -23.52 18.15 23.66
C PRO A 8 -22.85 16.79 23.50
N GLU A 9 -22.55 16.42 22.26
CA GLU A 9 -21.78 15.21 21.98
C GLU A 9 -20.44 15.27 22.70
N PRO A 10 -19.99 14.17 23.29
CA PRO A 10 -18.71 14.12 23.99
C PRO A 10 -17.59 14.43 22.99
N THR A 11 -16.97 15.60 23.15
CA THR A 11 -15.77 15.97 22.37
C THR A 11 -14.56 15.31 22.99
N LEU A 12 -13.99 14.35 22.29
CA LEU A 12 -12.71 13.75 22.69
C LEU A 12 -11.56 14.71 22.30
N PRO A 13 -10.44 14.71 23.04
CA PRO A 13 -9.31 15.55 22.69
C PRO A 13 -8.80 15.18 21.28
N PRO A 14 -8.42 16.18 20.48
CA PRO A 14 -7.88 15.93 19.15
C PRO A 14 -6.61 15.10 19.23
N TYR A 15 -6.33 14.35 18.19
CA TYR A 15 -5.10 13.59 18.03
C TYR A 15 -4.56 13.75 16.61
N GLU A 16 -3.27 13.54 16.44
CA GLU A 16 -2.67 13.44 15.13
C GLU A 16 -2.92 12.04 14.55
N ALA A 17 -3.56 12.00 13.40
CA ALA A 17 -3.96 10.75 12.77
C ALA A 17 -2.88 10.23 11.79
N ASN A 18 -2.67 8.91 11.79
CA ASN A 18 -2.00 8.21 10.71
C ASN A 18 -2.74 8.50 9.40
N VAL A 19 -2.03 8.95 8.38
CA VAL A 19 -2.62 9.40 7.11
C VAL A 19 -3.32 8.30 6.33
N LEU A 20 -2.94 7.04 6.54
CA LEU A 20 -3.52 5.88 5.87
C LEU A 20 -4.69 5.27 6.64
N THR A 21 -4.60 5.18 7.97
CA THR A 21 -5.56 4.44 8.78
C THR A 21 -6.54 5.32 9.55
N GLY A 22 -6.22 6.59 9.75
CA GLY A 22 -6.99 7.49 10.59
C GLY A 22 -6.83 7.25 12.10
N GLU A 23 -6.09 6.24 12.51
CA GLU A 23 -5.80 5.97 13.92
C GLU A 23 -4.80 6.97 14.49
N PRO A 24 -4.75 7.16 15.83
CA PRO A 24 -3.72 7.98 16.44
C PRO A 24 -2.33 7.50 16.05
N LYS A 25 -1.46 8.44 15.69
CA LYS A 25 -0.05 8.14 15.48
C LYS A 25 0.57 7.57 16.75
N GLY A 26 1.23 6.43 16.62
CA GLY A 26 2.05 5.86 17.68
C GLY A 26 3.36 6.64 17.86
N ALA A 27 4.08 6.36 18.94
CA ALA A 27 5.38 7.00 19.23
C ALA A 27 6.42 6.75 18.12
N ASP A 28 6.32 5.63 17.42
CA ASP A 28 7.23 5.22 16.35
C ASP A 28 6.71 5.60 14.94
N TYR A 29 5.71 6.47 14.85
CA TYR A 29 5.19 6.91 13.56
C TYR A 29 6.29 7.64 12.77
N PRO A 30 6.55 7.27 11.51
CA PRO A 30 7.67 7.81 10.73
C PRO A 30 7.33 9.18 10.15
N GLU A 31 7.40 10.22 10.95
CA GLU A 31 7.12 11.59 10.50
C GLU A 31 8.01 11.99 9.33
N GLY A 32 7.40 12.62 8.33
CA GLY A 32 8.11 13.09 7.15
C GLY A 32 8.57 11.99 6.21
N GLN A 33 8.18 10.73 6.41
CA GLN A 33 8.55 9.64 5.54
C GLN A 33 7.56 9.47 4.39
N ARG A 34 8.08 9.27 3.20
CA ARG A 34 7.33 8.94 2.00
C ARG A 34 6.67 7.56 2.14
N ILE A 35 5.37 7.47 1.87
CA ILE A 35 4.61 6.22 1.86
C ILE A 35 5.19 5.27 0.81
N THR A 36 5.16 3.98 1.11
CA THR A 36 5.65 2.92 0.24
C THR A 36 4.53 1.96 -0.11
N SER A 37 4.48 1.52 -1.34
CA SER A 37 3.54 0.52 -1.84
C SER A 37 4.27 -0.57 -2.63
N VAL A 38 3.77 -1.79 -2.57
CA VAL A 38 4.37 -2.95 -3.23
C VAL A 38 3.32 -3.69 -4.05
N MET A 39 3.64 -4.05 -5.30
CA MET A 39 2.75 -4.90 -6.10
C MET A 39 2.96 -6.36 -5.80
N VAL A 40 1.91 -7.04 -5.36
CA VAL A 40 1.95 -8.45 -4.96
C VAL A 40 1.00 -9.29 -5.81
N ASN A 41 1.50 -10.44 -6.24
CA ASN A 41 0.75 -11.39 -7.05
C ASN A 41 -0.37 -12.08 -6.24
N ASN A 42 -1.51 -12.37 -6.88
CA ASN A 42 -2.61 -13.08 -6.24
C ASN A 42 -3.12 -14.31 -7.02
N ILE A 43 -2.40 -14.76 -8.02
CA ILE A 43 -2.79 -16.03 -8.67
C ILE A 43 -2.51 -17.23 -7.73
N VAL A 44 -3.28 -18.29 -7.92
CA VAL A 44 -3.17 -19.48 -7.07
C VAL A 44 -1.75 -20.05 -7.02
N ALA A 45 -1.06 -20.09 -8.17
CA ALA A 45 0.32 -20.61 -8.28
C ALA A 45 1.36 -19.78 -7.49
N ALA A 46 1.03 -18.54 -7.12
CA ALA A 46 1.91 -17.65 -6.37
C ALA A 46 1.66 -17.67 -4.85
N ARG A 47 0.64 -18.40 -4.40
CA ARG A 47 0.26 -18.44 -2.99
C ARG A 47 1.10 -19.45 -2.19
N PRO A 48 1.28 -19.22 -0.87
CA PRO A 48 0.81 -18.09 -0.10
C PRO A 48 1.66 -16.84 -0.33
N GLN A 49 0.99 -15.67 -0.33
CA GLN A 49 1.67 -14.40 -0.27
C GLN A 49 2.29 -14.20 1.12
N ARG A 50 3.30 -13.33 1.19
CA ARG A 50 3.96 -12.94 2.44
C ARG A 50 3.87 -11.43 2.64
N GLY A 51 3.87 -11.01 3.91
CA GLY A 51 3.97 -9.62 4.30
C GLY A 51 2.69 -8.78 4.20
N LEU A 52 1.58 -9.31 3.66
CA LEU A 52 0.36 -8.53 3.45
C LEU A 52 -0.27 -8.04 4.77
N SER A 53 -0.18 -8.84 5.84
CA SER A 53 -0.76 -8.51 7.15
C SER A 53 -0.06 -7.37 7.89
N LYS A 54 1.05 -6.87 7.36
CA LYS A 54 1.79 -5.74 7.91
C LYS A 54 1.37 -4.39 7.29
N ALA A 55 0.56 -4.45 6.24
CA ALA A 55 0.13 -3.24 5.53
C ALA A 55 -0.86 -2.42 6.36
N ASP A 56 -0.72 -1.10 6.29
CA ASP A 56 -1.71 -0.16 6.82
C ASP A 56 -3.00 -0.20 5.99
N ILE A 57 -2.86 -0.36 4.66
CA ILE A 57 -3.97 -0.55 3.72
C ILE A 57 -3.61 -1.64 2.73
N LEU A 58 -4.59 -2.44 2.35
CA LEU A 58 -4.47 -3.44 1.28
C LEU A 58 -5.50 -3.18 0.19
N PHE A 59 -5.04 -2.85 -1.00
CA PHE A 59 -5.90 -2.78 -2.19
C PHE A 59 -5.87 -4.11 -2.93
N GLU A 60 -7.03 -4.58 -3.33
CA GLU A 60 -7.19 -5.68 -4.27
C GLU A 60 -7.95 -5.19 -5.49
N ILE A 61 -7.34 -5.29 -6.68
CA ILE A 61 -7.96 -4.83 -7.91
C ILE A 61 -7.79 -5.90 -8.99
N LYS A 62 -8.83 -6.05 -9.80
CA LYS A 62 -8.82 -6.92 -10.98
C LYS A 62 -7.87 -6.35 -12.04
N VAL A 63 -7.05 -7.22 -12.60
CA VAL A 63 -6.14 -6.94 -13.71
C VAL A 63 -6.49 -7.82 -14.91
N GLU A 64 -5.64 -7.88 -15.91
CA GLU A 64 -5.84 -8.73 -17.08
C GLU A 64 -6.00 -10.22 -16.73
N GLY A 65 -6.63 -10.96 -17.61
CA GLY A 65 -6.80 -12.41 -17.46
C GLY A 65 -7.80 -12.84 -16.37
N GLY A 66 -8.60 -11.89 -15.84
CA GLY A 66 -9.59 -12.21 -14.82
C GLY A 66 -9.02 -12.44 -13.41
N ILE A 67 -7.72 -12.20 -13.23
CA ILE A 67 -7.03 -12.32 -11.94
C ILE A 67 -7.04 -10.99 -11.18
N THR A 68 -6.75 -11.04 -9.89
CA THR A 68 -6.49 -9.84 -9.07
C THR A 68 -5.02 -9.76 -8.70
N ARG A 69 -4.61 -8.57 -8.27
CA ARG A 69 -3.35 -8.32 -7.57
C ARG A 69 -3.62 -7.58 -6.29
N PHE A 70 -2.68 -7.69 -5.37
CA PHE A 70 -2.67 -6.88 -4.15
C PHE A 70 -1.67 -5.74 -4.27
N MET A 71 -2.02 -4.62 -3.64
CA MET A 71 -1.09 -3.54 -3.37
C MET A 71 -1.19 -3.16 -1.90
N PRO A 72 -0.39 -3.77 -1.04
CA PRO A 72 -0.19 -3.29 0.32
C PRO A 72 0.51 -1.94 0.32
N VAL A 73 0.07 -1.05 1.20
CA VAL A 73 0.59 0.30 1.38
C VAL A 73 1.00 0.47 2.83
N PHE A 74 2.15 1.11 3.04
CA PHE A 74 2.80 1.23 4.33
C PHE A 74 3.19 2.68 4.60
N THR A 75 2.91 3.17 5.80
CA THR A 75 3.49 4.43 6.29
C THR A 75 4.97 4.29 6.60
N ASP A 76 5.37 3.12 7.11
CA ASP A 76 6.78 2.83 7.42
C ASP A 76 7.29 1.61 6.65
N TYR A 77 8.16 1.84 5.65
CA TYR A 77 8.77 0.75 4.90
C TYR A 77 9.70 -0.14 5.75
N LYS A 78 10.18 0.37 6.88
CA LYS A 78 11.07 -0.38 7.79
C LYS A 78 10.35 -1.51 8.50
N THR A 79 9.02 -1.46 8.54
CA THR A 79 8.19 -2.51 9.16
C THR A 79 7.78 -3.63 8.21
N ILE A 80 8.10 -3.51 6.92
CA ILE A 80 7.59 -4.41 5.88
C ILE A 80 8.01 -5.87 6.12
N GLY A 81 9.22 -6.13 6.57
CA GLY A 81 9.71 -7.50 6.65
C GLY A 81 9.80 -8.12 5.23
N GLU A 82 9.66 -9.46 5.12
CA GLU A 82 9.62 -10.13 3.81
C GLU A 82 8.25 -9.99 3.17
N ILE A 83 8.19 -9.53 1.91
CA ILE A 83 6.96 -9.32 1.16
C ILE A 83 7.07 -9.84 -0.29
N GLY A 84 5.99 -10.42 -0.79
CA GLY A 84 5.88 -10.90 -2.17
C GLY A 84 4.91 -12.06 -2.36
N PRO A 85 4.89 -12.68 -3.56
CA PRO A 85 5.75 -12.39 -4.72
C PRO A 85 5.46 -11.04 -5.38
N VAL A 86 6.51 -10.25 -5.59
CA VAL A 86 6.41 -8.95 -6.24
C VAL A 86 6.14 -9.12 -7.74
N ARG A 87 5.23 -8.33 -8.29
CA ARG A 87 4.79 -8.42 -9.69
C ARG A 87 4.70 -7.07 -10.37
N SER A 88 4.40 -7.13 -11.65
CA SER A 88 4.38 -5.95 -12.52
C SER A 88 3.32 -4.94 -12.09
N GLY A 89 3.71 -3.69 -12.06
CA GLY A 89 2.84 -2.56 -11.85
C GLY A 89 1.75 -2.45 -12.92
N ARG A 90 0.61 -1.91 -12.53
CA ARG A 90 -0.54 -1.64 -13.39
C ARG A 90 -1.06 -0.24 -13.14
N ASP A 91 -1.58 0.37 -14.18
CA ASP A 91 -2.06 1.74 -14.16
C ASP A 91 -3.20 1.98 -13.15
N GLN A 92 -4.07 1.00 -12.92
CA GLN A 92 -5.14 1.10 -11.93
C GLN A 92 -4.58 1.39 -10.53
N PHE A 93 -3.54 0.66 -10.15
CA PHE A 93 -2.87 0.85 -8.86
C PHE A 93 -2.03 2.12 -8.82
N PHE A 94 -1.33 2.41 -9.93
CA PHE A 94 -0.53 3.61 -10.04
C PHE A 94 -1.37 4.88 -9.83
N ARG A 95 -2.57 4.93 -10.40
CA ARG A 95 -3.51 6.05 -10.22
C ARG A 95 -3.91 6.26 -8.76
N LEU A 96 -4.02 5.20 -7.96
CA LEU A 96 -4.34 5.32 -6.54
C LEU A 96 -3.23 6.00 -5.75
N ILE A 97 -1.99 5.70 -6.07
CA ILE A 97 -0.82 6.20 -5.32
C ILE A 97 -0.25 7.50 -5.88
N LEU A 98 -0.62 7.88 -7.09
CA LEU A 98 -0.14 9.09 -7.74
C LEU A 98 -0.39 10.37 -6.89
N PRO A 99 -1.58 10.61 -6.32
CA PRO A 99 -1.81 11.78 -5.46
C PRO A 99 -0.94 11.76 -4.19
N TRP A 100 -0.56 10.59 -3.72
CA TRP A 100 0.25 10.44 -2.51
C TRP A 100 1.74 10.49 -2.81
N GLN A 101 2.11 10.36 -4.08
CA GLN A 101 3.51 10.27 -4.53
C GLN A 101 4.28 9.16 -3.79
N ALA A 102 3.60 8.04 -3.54
CA ALA A 102 4.19 6.91 -2.83
C ALA A 102 5.40 6.33 -3.59
N LEU A 103 6.36 5.74 -2.88
CA LEU A 103 7.35 4.87 -3.51
C LEU A 103 6.63 3.62 -4.01
N TYR A 104 6.68 3.36 -5.31
CA TYR A 104 6.00 2.23 -5.92
C TYR A 104 6.97 1.13 -6.30
N ILE A 105 6.90 0.02 -5.60
CA ILE A 105 7.79 -1.13 -5.75
C ILE A 105 7.09 -2.20 -6.58
N HIS A 106 7.69 -2.58 -7.68
CA HIS A 106 7.13 -3.58 -8.59
C HIS A 106 8.21 -4.22 -9.47
N GLU A 107 7.94 -5.38 -10.00
CA GLU A 107 8.81 -6.10 -10.95
C GLU A 107 8.14 -6.14 -12.33
N GLY A 108 8.65 -5.33 -13.24
CA GLY A 108 8.01 -5.08 -14.54
C GLY A 108 6.78 -4.16 -14.45
N GLN A 109 6.22 -3.81 -15.59
CA GLN A 109 5.06 -2.91 -15.67
C GLN A 109 4.30 -3.09 -16.96
N SER A 110 3.04 -2.62 -17.01
CA SER A 110 2.31 -2.50 -18.27
C SER A 110 2.79 -1.27 -19.05
N VAL A 111 2.64 -1.32 -20.39
CA VAL A 111 2.95 -0.18 -21.25
C VAL A 111 2.12 1.04 -20.88
N VAL A 112 0.86 0.84 -20.49
CA VAL A 112 -0.02 1.93 -20.05
C VAL A 112 0.50 2.59 -18.78
N MET A 113 0.90 1.80 -17.78
CA MET A 113 1.50 2.35 -16.56
C MET A 113 2.79 3.12 -16.84
N GLN A 114 3.65 2.58 -17.71
CA GLN A 114 4.88 3.24 -18.11
C GLN A 114 4.60 4.63 -18.71
N GLN A 115 3.61 4.71 -19.60
CA GLN A 115 3.22 5.96 -20.22
C GLN A 115 2.72 6.97 -19.17
N TYR A 116 1.87 6.54 -18.23
CA TYR A 116 1.45 7.41 -17.14
C TYR A 116 2.61 7.91 -16.27
N ALA A 117 3.57 7.05 -15.94
CA ALA A 117 4.73 7.47 -15.17
C ALA A 117 5.54 8.57 -15.89
N ILE A 118 5.64 8.49 -17.22
CA ILE A 118 6.26 9.50 -18.07
C ILE A 118 5.41 10.78 -18.08
N ASP A 119 4.13 10.67 -18.38
CA ASP A 119 3.22 11.81 -18.55
C ASP A 119 3.10 12.66 -17.27
N PHE A 120 3.13 12.01 -16.12
CA PHE A 120 3.04 12.68 -14.83
C PHE A 120 4.40 13.03 -14.21
N SER A 121 5.51 12.75 -14.91
CA SER A 121 6.87 12.95 -14.39
C SER A 121 6.99 12.42 -12.95
N TYR A 122 6.52 11.20 -12.74
CA TYR A 122 6.28 10.63 -11.42
C TYR A 122 7.59 10.41 -10.66
N GLY A 123 7.99 11.42 -9.95
CA GLY A 123 9.08 11.38 -8.98
C GLY A 123 10.36 10.70 -9.47
N ASN A 124 11.16 10.22 -8.56
CA ASN A 124 12.40 9.50 -8.87
C ASN A 124 12.15 8.07 -9.38
N LEU A 125 10.90 7.63 -9.42
CA LEU A 125 10.48 6.40 -10.09
C LEU A 125 10.52 6.51 -11.62
N ASN A 126 10.79 7.69 -12.16
CA ASN A 126 10.88 7.91 -13.60
C ASN A 126 12.17 7.35 -14.20
N ASN A 127 13.10 6.96 -13.41
CA ASN A 127 14.20 6.19 -13.94
C ASN A 127 13.62 4.87 -14.39
N ASN A 128 13.88 4.49 -15.63
CA ASN A 128 13.63 3.13 -16.07
C ASN A 128 14.10 2.09 -15.04
N ASP A 129 14.97 2.52 -14.20
CA ASP A 129 15.53 1.82 -13.07
C ASP A 129 14.55 1.71 -11.88
N GLY A 130 13.74 2.70 -11.61
CA GLY A 130 12.81 2.70 -10.49
C GLY A 130 11.77 1.61 -10.57
N ALA A 131 11.35 1.27 -11.79
CA ALA A 131 10.38 0.21 -12.01
C ALA A 131 11.01 -1.18 -12.18
N ASN A 132 12.16 -1.25 -12.85
CA ASN A 132 12.82 -2.51 -13.18
C ASN A 132 14.13 -2.72 -12.42
N GLY A 133 14.82 -1.65 -12.02
CA GLY A 133 16.06 -1.70 -11.27
C GLY A 133 15.86 -2.30 -9.87
N TYR A 134 14.69 -2.12 -9.28
CA TYR A 134 14.36 -2.74 -7.99
C TYR A 134 14.47 -4.27 -8.00
N ARG A 135 14.38 -4.85 -9.15
CA ARG A 135 14.56 -6.28 -9.40
C ARG A 135 15.83 -6.85 -8.78
N ASP A 136 16.93 -6.09 -8.82
CA ASP A 136 18.22 -6.55 -8.33
C ASP A 136 18.30 -6.56 -6.78
N TYR A 137 17.45 -5.77 -6.14
CA TYR A 137 17.39 -5.64 -4.68
C TYR A 137 16.36 -6.53 -4.00
N GLY A 138 15.52 -7.21 -4.74
CA GLY A 138 14.40 -7.93 -4.17
C GLY A 138 14.27 -9.39 -4.57
N ARG A 139 15.05 -9.85 -5.53
CA ARG A 139 14.92 -11.24 -5.96
C ARG A 139 15.63 -12.17 -5.00
N VAL A 140 14.87 -12.80 -4.12
CA VAL A 140 15.37 -13.92 -3.35
C VAL A 140 15.56 -15.12 -4.28
N ASN A 141 16.64 -15.84 -4.09
CA ASN A 141 16.98 -17.01 -4.89
C ASN A 141 16.08 -18.20 -4.53
N TRP A 142 14.83 -18.13 -4.92
CA TRP A 142 13.83 -19.19 -4.79
C TRP A 142 13.83 -20.12 -6.01
N ALA A 143 14.55 -19.76 -7.07
CA ALA A 143 14.67 -20.59 -8.26
C ALA A 143 15.22 -21.98 -7.86
N GLY A 144 14.44 -23.03 -8.14
CA GLY A 144 14.81 -24.40 -7.79
C GLY A 144 14.46 -24.83 -6.36
N LYS A 145 13.90 -23.96 -5.51
CA LYS A 145 13.36 -24.38 -4.22
C LYS A 145 11.95 -24.90 -4.39
N SER A 146 11.70 -26.08 -3.83
CA SER A 146 10.36 -26.63 -3.74
C SER A 146 9.51 -25.77 -2.78
N TYR A 147 8.39 -25.30 -3.24
CA TYR A 147 7.40 -24.60 -2.44
C TYR A 147 6.05 -25.29 -2.64
N ASN A 148 5.36 -25.65 -1.55
CA ASN A 148 4.13 -26.42 -1.60
C ASN A 148 4.21 -27.68 -2.50
N ASN A 149 5.29 -28.45 -2.37
CA ASN A 149 5.57 -29.66 -3.15
C ASN A 149 5.81 -29.43 -4.67
N GLY A 150 6.04 -28.23 -5.09
CA GLY A 150 6.36 -27.87 -6.47
C GLY A 150 7.51 -26.87 -6.59
N THR A 151 8.05 -26.71 -7.78
CA THR A 151 9.01 -25.66 -8.11
C THR A 151 8.23 -24.42 -8.55
N LEU A 152 8.44 -23.28 -7.89
CA LEU A 152 7.86 -22.01 -8.33
C LEU A 152 8.43 -21.61 -9.69
N ALA A 153 7.55 -21.14 -10.59
CA ALA A 153 8.01 -20.45 -11.78
C ALA A 153 8.78 -19.18 -11.40
N LEU A 154 9.79 -18.84 -12.21
CA LEU A 154 10.66 -17.68 -11.94
C LEU A 154 9.87 -16.40 -11.65
N GLU A 155 8.76 -16.20 -12.32
CA GLU A 155 7.87 -15.04 -12.16
C GLU A 155 7.19 -14.95 -10.77
N HIS A 156 7.24 -16.01 -9.97
CA HIS A 156 6.71 -16.06 -8.62
C HIS A 156 7.79 -16.04 -7.54
N THR A 157 9.04 -15.73 -7.91
CA THR A 157 10.20 -15.81 -7.01
C THR A 157 10.74 -14.46 -6.57
N MET A 158 10.11 -13.36 -6.97
CA MET A 158 10.52 -12.03 -6.55
C MET A 158 9.92 -11.70 -5.18
N TYR A 159 10.78 -11.61 -4.18
CA TYR A 159 10.44 -11.16 -2.82
C TYR A 159 11.41 -10.06 -2.43
N THR A 160 10.96 -9.16 -1.57
CA THR A 160 11.79 -8.11 -1.01
C THR A 160 11.57 -7.98 0.49
N ASN A 161 12.32 -7.12 1.15
CA ASN A 161 12.22 -6.83 2.56
C ASN A 161 12.70 -5.38 2.84
N SER A 162 12.60 -4.97 4.10
CA SER A 162 13.01 -3.63 4.53
C SER A 162 14.46 -3.30 4.20
N ASP A 163 15.37 -4.26 4.37
CA ASP A 163 16.81 -4.05 4.14
C ASP A 163 17.10 -3.82 2.65
N ASN A 164 16.51 -4.65 1.77
CA ASN A 164 16.63 -4.48 0.33
C ASN A 164 16.02 -3.15 -0.15
N ILE A 165 14.91 -2.73 0.46
CA ILE A 165 14.29 -1.44 0.17
C ILE A 165 15.22 -0.30 0.57
N GLN A 166 15.84 -0.39 1.75
CA GLN A 166 16.80 0.59 2.22
C GLN A 166 18.02 0.68 1.30
N GLU A 167 18.59 -0.47 0.93
CA GLU A 167 19.72 -0.53 0.00
C GLU A 167 19.38 0.14 -1.34
N TYR A 168 18.21 -0.16 -1.89
CA TYR A 168 17.73 0.49 -3.12
C TYR A 168 17.60 2.02 -2.96
N ILE A 169 17.03 2.48 -1.84
CA ILE A 169 16.86 3.91 -1.55
C ILE A 169 18.22 4.60 -1.52
N ASP A 170 19.20 4.01 -0.84
CA ASP A 170 20.52 4.57 -0.65
C ASP A 170 21.31 4.62 -1.97
N ASP A 171 21.34 3.53 -2.71
CA ASP A 171 22.07 3.41 -3.97
C ASP A 171 21.52 4.35 -5.06
N ASN A 172 20.21 4.48 -5.11
CA ASN A 172 19.54 5.30 -6.13
C ASN A 172 19.21 6.72 -5.63
N LYS A 173 19.59 7.07 -4.40
CA LYS A 173 19.33 8.37 -3.78
C LYS A 173 17.86 8.78 -3.87
N VAL A 174 16.98 7.82 -3.59
CA VAL A 174 15.54 8.05 -3.63
C VAL A 174 15.14 9.03 -2.54
N ASP A 175 14.43 10.09 -2.91
CA ASP A 175 13.91 11.02 -1.92
C ASP A 175 12.74 10.40 -1.16
N MET A 176 12.98 10.11 0.10
CA MET A 176 11.99 9.58 1.03
C MET A 176 11.38 10.64 1.95
N ASN A 177 11.73 11.92 1.77
CA ASN A 177 11.14 12.99 2.54
C ASN A 177 9.80 13.40 1.95
N LYS A 178 8.74 13.22 2.70
CA LYS A 178 7.39 13.61 2.31
C LYS A 178 6.53 13.91 3.52
N THR A 179 6.01 15.11 3.61
CA THR A 179 5.03 15.49 4.62
C THR A 179 3.62 15.39 4.06
N TYR A 180 2.73 14.79 4.81
CA TYR A 180 1.30 14.68 4.51
C TYR A 180 0.52 15.48 5.55
N ASN A 181 -0.26 16.46 5.10
CA ASN A 181 -0.94 17.41 5.98
C ASN A 181 -2.37 16.98 6.35
N SER A 182 -2.84 15.88 5.77
CA SER A 182 -4.17 15.34 6.02
C SER A 182 -4.20 13.84 5.78
N THR A 183 -5.20 13.18 6.34
CA THR A 183 -5.51 11.78 6.01
C THR A 183 -5.99 11.67 4.56
N PHE A 184 -5.75 10.51 3.94
CA PHE A 184 -6.15 10.27 2.54
C PHE A 184 -7.63 9.93 2.38
N PHE A 185 -8.24 9.50 3.48
CA PHE A 185 -9.65 9.15 3.55
C PHE A 185 -10.32 9.94 4.66
N ASN A 186 -11.62 10.08 4.58
CA ASN A 186 -12.42 10.64 5.66
C ASN A 186 -12.69 9.53 6.68
N PHE A 187 -12.05 9.63 7.83
CA PHE A 187 -12.22 8.67 8.91
C PHE A 187 -13.20 9.20 9.95
N VAL A 188 -13.98 8.29 10.51
CA VAL A 188 -14.78 8.55 11.71
C VAL A 188 -13.88 8.28 12.92
N ASP A 189 -14.02 9.10 13.96
CA ASP A 189 -13.27 8.88 15.19
C ASP A 189 -13.72 7.57 15.85
N TYR A 190 -12.89 6.52 15.73
CA TYR A 190 -13.20 5.19 16.25
C TYR A 190 -13.46 5.16 17.76
N ARG A 191 -12.94 6.15 18.53
CA ARG A 191 -13.13 6.27 19.97
C ARG A 191 -14.57 6.59 20.33
N LEU A 192 -15.37 7.09 19.41
CA LEU A 192 -16.78 7.39 19.60
C LEU A 192 -17.69 6.17 19.60
N GLY A 193 -17.14 4.97 19.33
CA GLY A 193 -17.87 3.72 19.36
C GLY A 193 -18.97 3.58 18.27
N THR A 194 -18.86 4.34 17.20
CA THR A 194 -19.89 4.50 16.15
C THR A 194 -19.95 3.36 15.14
N THR A 195 -19.28 2.23 15.35
CA THR A 195 -19.40 1.05 14.48
C THR A 195 -20.84 0.55 14.34
N ARG A 196 -21.72 0.84 15.31
CA ARG A 196 -23.15 0.54 15.23
C ARG A 196 -23.91 1.42 14.22
N ASP A 197 -23.52 2.68 14.11
CA ASP A 197 -24.20 3.63 13.23
C ASP A 197 -23.79 3.46 11.77
N LEU A 198 -22.54 3.02 11.53
CA LEU A 198 -22.07 2.68 10.19
C LEU A 198 -22.76 1.44 9.63
N SER A 199 -23.02 0.40 10.45
CA SER A 199 -23.78 -0.76 10.00
C SER A 199 -25.22 -0.39 9.63
N ASN A 200 -25.86 0.45 10.42
CA ASN A 200 -27.22 0.94 10.13
C ASN A 200 -27.29 1.83 8.88
N SER A 201 -26.26 2.63 8.61
CA SER A 201 -26.22 3.46 7.42
C SER A 201 -25.94 2.65 6.14
N ILE A 202 -25.18 1.57 6.23
CA ILE A 202 -24.93 0.66 5.10
C ILE A 202 -26.21 -0.14 4.80
N ASP A 203 -26.88 -0.69 5.79
CA ASP A 203 -28.11 -1.44 5.62
C ASP A 203 -29.24 -0.58 5.02
N SER A 204 -29.32 0.71 5.36
CA SER A 204 -30.30 1.63 4.77
C SER A 204 -29.97 2.04 3.33
N ALA A 205 -28.71 1.98 2.92
CA ALA A 205 -28.30 2.32 1.56
C ALA A 205 -28.53 1.19 0.54
N TYR A 206 -28.76 -0.04 1.00
CA TYR A 206 -28.96 -1.23 0.16
C TYR A 206 -30.34 -1.86 0.32
N SER A 207 -31.28 -1.20 1.01
CA SER A 207 -32.64 -1.71 1.26
C SER A 207 -33.72 -1.16 0.33
N ASP A 208 -33.35 -0.46 -0.76
CA ASP A 208 -34.27 0.04 -1.81
C ASP A 208 -34.11 -0.73 -3.13
#